data_c59af798d303c5eeb204454438746130
#
_entry.id   c59af798d303c5eeb204454438746130
#
_cell.length_a   1.000
_cell.length_b   1.000
_cell.length_c   1.000
_cell.angle_alpha   90.00
_cell.angle_beta   90.00
_cell.angle_gamma   90.00
#
_symmetry.space_group_name_H-M   'P 1'
#
loop_
_entity.id
_entity.type
_entity.pdbx_description
1 polymer ?
#
loop_
_entity_poly.entity_id
_entity_poly.type
_entity_poly.pdbx_seq_one_letter_code
_entity_poly.pdbx_strand_id
1 'polypeptide(L)'
;MDWDETEKRVAAGPGSALRLVSFWIVILMAVGLGLGVVGHAFGWFGQAARLASTEFGPAEMLRKYEWFKDASAQLDKLHADIGVYDQRRKALLETYGGTPRAQWPRDDREEWNLIESEVAGVKAAYNELASQYNAQMAKFNYRFANAGELPKGADRALPREYRNYEVQ
;
A
#
# COMPACT_ATOMS: atom_id res chain seq x y z
N MET A 1 -50.68 -18.84 -23.24
CA MET A 1 -50.91 -17.77 -24.24
C MET A 1 -51.44 -18.45 -25.48
N ASP A 2 -52.70 -18.25 -25.77
CA ASP A 2 -53.43 -19.04 -26.77
C ASP A 2 -53.18 -18.40 -28.14
N TRP A 3 -52.51 -19.15 -29.04
CA TRP A 3 -52.16 -18.68 -30.39
C TRP A 3 -53.37 -18.36 -31.25
N ASP A 4 -54.47 -19.08 -31.03
CA ASP A 4 -55.75 -18.85 -31.73
C ASP A 4 -56.38 -17.50 -31.43
N GLU A 5 -56.17 -16.93 -30.24
CA GLU A 5 -56.66 -15.58 -29.93
C GLU A 5 -55.83 -14.48 -30.59
N THR A 6 -54.52 -14.72 -30.79
CA THR A 6 -53.63 -13.77 -31.48
C THR A 6 -53.92 -13.71 -32.99
N GLU A 7 -54.21 -14.85 -33.64
CA GLU A 7 -54.63 -14.89 -35.05
C GLU A 7 -55.96 -14.13 -35.28
N LYS A 8 -56.92 -14.33 -34.40
CA LYS A 8 -58.22 -13.62 -34.46
C LYS A 8 -58.11 -12.09 -34.29
N ARG A 9 -57.13 -11.63 -33.51
CA ARG A 9 -56.87 -10.18 -33.30
C ARG A 9 -56.17 -9.54 -34.51
N VAL A 10 -55.29 -10.29 -35.21
CA VAL A 10 -54.64 -9.81 -36.43
C VAL A 10 -55.64 -9.69 -37.59
N ALA A 11 -56.60 -10.61 -37.68
CA ALA A 11 -57.66 -10.61 -38.69
C ALA A 11 -58.70 -9.49 -38.52
N ALA A 12 -58.77 -8.82 -37.36
CA ALA A 12 -59.74 -7.77 -37.03
C ALA A 12 -59.44 -6.36 -37.58
N GLY A 13 -58.44 -6.21 -38.48
CA GLY A 13 -58.12 -4.97 -39.20
C GLY A 13 -56.78 -4.33 -38.89
N PRO A 14 -56.31 -3.36 -39.68
CA PRO A 14 -54.92 -2.82 -39.60
C PRO A 14 -54.61 -2.14 -38.27
N GLY A 15 -55.62 -1.67 -37.52
CA GLY A 15 -55.44 -1.01 -36.21
C GLY A 15 -55.11 -1.98 -35.08
N SER A 16 -55.53 -3.24 -35.16
CA SER A 16 -55.22 -4.26 -34.16
C SER A 16 -53.84 -4.85 -34.32
N ALA A 17 -53.41 -5.02 -35.57
CA ALA A 17 -52.05 -5.45 -35.89
C ALA A 17 -51.02 -4.43 -35.44
N LEU A 18 -51.27 -3.13 -35.64
CA LEU A 18 -50.41 -2.05 -35.17
C LEU A 18 -50.27 -2.02 -33.63
N ARG A 19 -51.35 -2.23 -32.90
CA ARG A 19 -51.34 -2.31 -31.42
C ARG A 19 -50.48 -3.49 -30.92
N LEU A 20 -50.58 -4.61 -31.57
CA LEU A 20 -49.85 -5.83 -31.21
C LEU A 20 -48.36 -5.69 -31.48
N VAL A 21 -47.98 -5.09 -32.60
CA VAL A 21 -46.60 -4.79 -32.93
C VAL A 21 -46.03 -3.76 -31.94
N SER A 22 -46.76 -2.68 -31.64
CA SER A 22 -46.36 -1.67 -30.65
C SER A 22 -46.14 -2.29 -29.25
N PHE A 23 -46.99 -3.19 -28.83
CA PHE A 23 -46.87 -3.92 -27.56
C PHE A 23 -45.59 -4.76 -27.51
N TRP A 24 -45.26 -5.47 -28.53
CA TRP A 24 -44.03 -6.26 -28.62
C TRP A 24 -42.76 -5.38 -28.67
N ILE A 25 -42.83 -4.25 -29.35
CA ILE A 25 -41.72 -3.27 -29.37
C ILE A 25 -41.46 -2.74 -27.96
N VAL A 26 -42.49 -2.39 -27.20
CA VAL A 26 -42.37 -1.90 -25.83
C VAL A 26 -41.77 -2.96 -24.91
N ILE A 27 -42.19 -4.22 -25.04
CA ILE A 27 -41.63 -5.33 -24.27
C ILE A 27 -40.14 -5.52 -24.62
N LEU A 28 -39.79 -5.53 -25.89
CA LEU A 28 -38.39 -5.66 -26.31
C LEU A 28 -37.51 -4.52 -25.82
N MET A 29 -38.03 -3.28 -25.84
CA MET A 29 -37.32 -2.13 -25.26
C MET A 29 -37.16 -2.28 -23.75
N ALA A 30 -38.19 -2.70 -23.02
CA ALA A 30 -38.12 -2.87 -21.56
C ALA A 30 -37.12 -3.98 -21.18
N VAL A 31 -37.10 -5.09 -21.93
CA VAL A 31 -36.13 -6.18 -21.74
C VAL A 31 -34.73 -5.72 -22.09
N GLY A 32 -34.55 -5.00 -23.20
CA GLY A 32 -33.25 -4.45 -23.61
C GLY A 32 -32.67 -3.44 -22.60
N LEU A 33 -33.49 -2.54 -22.06
CA LEU A 33 -33.10 -1.64 -20.98
C LEU A 33 -32.76 -2.40 -19.69
N GLY A 34 -33.57 -3.40 -19.31
CA GLY A 34 -33.31 -4.23 -18.14
C GLY A 34 -31.97 -4.97 -18.24
N LEU A 35 -31.71 -5.60 -19.37
CA LEU A 35 -30.43 -6.30 -19.62
C LEU A 35 -29.24 -5.32 -19.69
N GLY A 36 -29.44 -4.13 -20.24
CA GLY A 36 -28.41 -3.08 -20.28
C GLY A 36 -28.01 -2.59 -18.88
N VAL A 37 -28.97 -2.35 -18.01
CA VAL A 37 -28.71 -1.92 -16.61
C VAL A 37 -28.03 -3.04 -15.82
N VAL A 38 -28.51 -4.29 -15.98
CA VAL A 38 -27.90 -5.45 -15.33
C VAL A 38 -26.49 -5.68 -15.85
N GLY A 39 -26.28 -5.63 -17.16
CA GLY A 39 -24.95 -5.79 -17.78
C GLY A 39 -23.97 -4.69 -17.34
N HIS A 40 -24.44 -3.44 -17.22
CA HIS A 40 -23.63 -2.33 -16.73
C HIS A 40 -23.25 -2.50 -15.24
N ALA A 41 -24.19 -2.93 -14.40
CA ALA A 41 -23.93 -3.22 -13.00
C ALA A 41 -22.91 -4.38 -12.84
N PHE A 42 -23.08 -5.48 -13.56
CA PHE A 42 -22.12 -6.60 -13.54
C PHE A 42 -20.75 -6.21 -14.12
N GLY A 43 -20.69 -5.36 -15.14
CA GLY A 43 -19.45 -4.83 -15.69
C GLY A 43 -18.69 -3.98 -14.66
N TRP A 44 -19.37 -3.17 -13.88
CA TRP A 44 -18.78 -2.36 -12.82
C TRP A 44 -18.25 -3.23 -11.68
N PHE A 45 -19.02 -4.23 -11.22
CA PHE A 45 -18.55 -5.20 -10.22
C PHE A 45 -17.35 -6.00 -10.71
N GLY A 46 -17.31 -6.38 -11.98
CA GLY A 46 -16.18 -7.08 -12.57
C GLY A 46 -14.92 -6.22 -12.64
N GLN A 47 -15.04 -4.91 -12.91
CA GLN A 47 -13.91 -3.98 -12.89
C GLN A 47 -13.42 -3.72 -11.46
N ALA A 48 -14.32 -3.52 -10.51
CA ALA A 48 -13.96 -3.37 -9.10
C ALA A 48 -13.26 -4.63 -8.55
N ALA A 49 -13.74 -5.82 -8.91
CA ALA A 49 -13.11 -7.09 -8.53
C ALA A 49 -11.70 -7.25 -9.16
N ARG A 50 -11.52 -6.84 -10.42
CA ARG A 50 -10.21 -6.85 -11.10
C ARG A 50 -9.23 -5.86 -10.46
N LEU A 51 -9.66 -4.64 -10.15
CA LEU A 51 -8.85 -3.66 -9.44
C LEU A 51 -8.46 -4.16 -8.05
N ALA A 52 -9.41 -4.72 -7.30
CA ALA A 52 -9.14 -5.33 -6.01
C ALA A 52 -8.16 -6.51 -6.12
N SER A 53 -8.29 -7.38 -7.13
CA SER A 53 -7.37 -8.49 -7.34
C SER A 53 -5.97 -8.06 -7.79
N THR A 54 -5.85 -6.93 -8.50
CA THR A 54 -4.55 -6.42 -8.97
C THR A 54 -3.82 -5.71 -7.83
N GLU A 55 -4.53 -4.93 -7.00
CA GLU A 55 -3.92 -4.20 -5.89
C GLU A 55 -3.78 -5.03 -4.60
N PHE A 56 -4.65 -6.03 -4.41
CA PHE A 56 -4.71 -6.88 -3.22
C PHE A 56 -4.55 -8.36 -3.53
N GLY A 57 -4.11 -8.70 -4.75
CA GLY A 57 -3.82 -10.08 -5.13
C GLY A 57 -2.68 -10.68 -4.29
N PRO A 58 -2.62 -12.03 -4.14
CA PRO A 58 -1.61 -12.71 -3.32
C PRO A 58 -0.17 -12.34 -3.71
N ALA A 59 0.12 -12.18 -5.00
CA ALA A 59 1.43 -11.82 -5.51
C ALA A 59 1.82 -10.38 -5.11
N GLU A 60 0.88 -9.44 -5.18
CA GLU A 60 1.12 -8.04 -4.78
C GLU A 60 1.28 -7.92 -3.26
N MET A 61 0.49 -8.68 -2.51
CA MET A 61 0.62 -8.74 -1.05
C MET A 61 1.98 -9.31 -0.63
N LEU A 62 2.47 -10.34 -1.32
CA LEU A 62 3.78 -10.92 -1.06
C LEU A 62 4.89 -9.90 -1.36
N ARG A 63 4.83 -9.22 -2.50
CA ARG A 63 5.80 -8.18 -2.88
C ARG A 63 5.85 -7.03 -1.87
N LYS A 64 4.69 -6.59 -1.37
CA LYS A 64 4.60 -5.58 -0.32
C LYS A 64 5.18 -6.09 1.00
N TYR A 65 4.91 -7.34 1.34
CA TYR A 65 5.49 -7.95 2.54
C TYR A 65 7.03 -8.03 2.45
N GLU A 66 7.57 -8.45 1.32
CA GLU A 66 9.02 -8.48 1.07
C GLU A 66 9.61 -7.07 1.22
N TRP A 67 9.00 -6.05 0.60
CA TRP A 67 9.45 -4.68 0.76
C TRP A 67 9.46 -4.22 2.23
N PHE A 68 8.42 -4.53 3.01
CA PHE A 68 8.39 -4.19 4.43
C PHE A 68 9.48 -4.91 5.23
N LYS A 69 9.78 -6.16 4.91
CA LYS A 69 10.88 -6.91 5.54
C LYS A 69 12.23 -6.28 5.25
N ASP A 70 12.49 -5.93 4.00
CA ASP A 70 13.73 -5.29 3.58
C ASP A 70 13.88 -3.90 4.21
N ALA A 71 12.83 -3.09 4.18
CA ALA A 71 12.84 -1.77 4.79
C ALA A 71 13.04 -1.83 6.32
N SER A 72 12.40 -2.79 6.99
CA SER A 72 12.61 -3.04 8.42
C SER A 72 14.07 -3.42 8.72
N ALA A 73 14.66 -4.33 7.95
CA ALA A 73 16.05 -4.73 8.11
C ALA A 73 17.03 -3.58 7.86
N GLN A 74 16.77 -2.72 6.87
CA GLN A 74 17.56 -1.53 6.61
C GLN A 74 17.44 -0.50 7.74
N LEU A 75 16.25 -0.30 8.30
CA LEU A 75 16.04 0.58 9.45
C LEU A 75 16.79 0.08 10.70
N ASP A 76 16.73 -1.23 10.96
CA ASP A 76 17.49 -1.85 12.06
C ASP A 76 19.01 -1.66 11.86
N LYS A 77 19.50 -1.80 10.62
CA LYS A 77 20.91 -1.55 10.29
C LYS A 77 21.31 -0.09 10.51
N LEU A 78 20.53 0.87 9.99
CA LEU A 78 20.80 2.30 10.16
C LEU A 78 20.79 2.71 11.65
N HIS A 79 19.88 2.11 12.42
CA HIS A 79 19.84 2.30 13.87
C HIS A 79 21.10 1.80 14.55
N ALA A 80 21.61 0.63 14.16
CA ALA A 80 22.87 0.08 14.67
C ALA A 80 24.07 0.96 14.28
N ASP A 81 24.11 1.45 13.03
CA ASP A 81 25.16 2.34 12.54
C ASP A 81 25.21 3.64 13.37
N ILE A 82 24.05 4.26 13.68
CA ILE A 82 23.97 5.43 14.58
C ILE A 82 24.57 5.10 15.94
N GLY A 83 24.28 3.93 16.50
CA GLY A 83 24.85 3.47 17.75
C GLY A 83 26.37 3.37 17.74
N VAL A 84 26.96 2.92 16.62
CA VAL A 84 28.44 2.88 16.46
C VAL A 84 29.04 4.29 16.46
N TYR A 85 28.43 5.24 15.75
CA TYR A 85 28.88 6.62 15.74
C TYR A 85 28.74 7.29 17.13
N ASP A 86 27.65 7.03 17.82
CA ASP A 86 27.43 7.54 19.18
C ASP A 86 28.50 7.01 20.16
N GLN A 87 28.92 5.75 20.01
CA GLN A 87 30.03 5.18 20.79
C GLN A 87 31.36 5.87 20.48
N ARG A 88 31.69 6.11 19.20
CA ARG A 88 32.90 6.84 18.80
C ARG A 88 32.91 8.25 19.38
N ARG A 89 31.78 8.96 19.29
CA ARG A 89 31.60 10.30 19.86
C ARG A 89 31.83 10.29 21.37
N LYS A 90 31.26 9.30 22.06
CA LYS A 90 31.43 9.13 23.50
C LYS A 90 32.87 8.87 23.88
N ALA A 91 33.60 8.03 23.16
CA ALA A 91 35.00 7.77 23.40
C ALA A 91 35.87 9.02 23.28
N LEU A 92 35.64 9.88 22.26
CA LEU A 92 36.33 11.17 22.14
C LEU A 92 36.01 12.08 23.31
N LEU A 93 34.77 12.19 23.74
CA LEU A 93 34.37 12.98 24.91
C LEU A 93 35.04 12.50 26.21
N GLU A 94 35.14 11.18 26.40
CA GLU A 94 35.80 10.58 27.56
C GLU A 94 37.30 10.87 27.58
N THR A 95 37.96 10.88 26.41
CA THR A 95 39.38 11.20 26.28
C THR A 95 39.70 12.62 26.79
N TYR A 96 38.79 13.56 26.57
CA TYR A 96 39.02 14.97 26.92
C TYR A 96 38.37 15.44 28.24
N GLY A 97 37.59 14.56 28.89
CA GLY A 97 37.15 14.73 30.27
C GLY A 97 36.50 16.07 30.61
N GLY A 98 35.70 16.68 29.74
CA GLY A 98 35.06 17.98 29.93
C GLY A 98 35.88 19.17 29.49
N THR A 99 37.08 18.98 28.91
CA THR A 99 37.85 20.03 28.26
C THR A 99 37.05 20.64 27.11
N PRO A 100 36.90 21.97 27.00
CA PRO A 100 36.22 22.64 25.91
C PRO A 100 36.81 22.26 24.54
N ARG A 101 35.97 21.98 23.55
CA ARG A 101 36.42 21.57 22.18
C ARG A 101 37.41 22.53 21.52
N ALA A 102 37.33 23.83 21.86
CA ALA A 102 38.30 24.82 21.36
C ALA A 102 39.75 24.52 21.75
N GLN A 103 39.95 23.76 22.82
CA GLN A 103 41.28 23.37 23.34
C GLN A 103 41.74 21.98 22.88
N TRP A 104 40.90 21.24 22.14
CA TRP A 104 41.29 19.94 21.59
C TRP A 104 42.34 20.12 20.49
N PRO A 105 43.18 19.09 20.25
CA PRO A 105 44.02 19.05 19.08
C PRO A 105 43.21 19.25 17.80
N ARG A 106 43.84 19.74 16.76
CA ARG A 106 43.17 20.04 15.50
C ARG A 106 42.55 18.75 14.88
N ASP A 107 43.33 17.67 14.87
CA ASP A 107 42.93 16.41 14.24
C ASP A 107 41.68 15.83 14.93
N ASP A 108 41.61 15.88 16.27
CA ASP A 108 40.45 15.36 17.03
C ASP A 108 39.21 16.23 16.87
N ARG A 109 39.39 17.55 16.64
CA ARG A 109 38.27 18.42 16.27
C ARG A 109 37.73 18.12 14.88
N GLU A 110 38.61 17.83 13.92
CA GLU A 110 38.27 17.44 12.57
C GLU A 110 37.56 16.07 12.58
N GLU A 111 38.07 15.10 13.34
CA GLU A 111 37.42 13.81 13.55
C GLU A 111 36.02 13.95 14.15
N TRP A 112 35.89 14.78 15.20
CA TRP A 112 34.56 15.06 15.77
C TRP A 112 33.59 15.62 14.74
N ASN A 113 33.99 16.62 13.98
CA ASN A 113 33.13 17.22 12.96
C ASN A 113 32.74 16.23 11.86
N LEU A 114 33.64 15.33 11.50
CA LEU A 114 33.37 14.25 10.56
C LEU A 114 32.30 13.31 11.13
N ILE A 115 32.47 12.84 12.37
CA ILE A 115 31.51 11.96 13.03
C ILE A 115 30.12 12.64 13.11
N GLU A 116 30.04 13.93 13.50
CA GLU A 116 28.77 14.65 13.55
C GLU A 116 28.09 14.73 12.17
N SER A 117 28.87 14.96 11.10
CA SER A 117 28.35 14.99 9.74
C SER A 117 27.83 13.61 9.29
N GLU A 118 28.59 12.56 9.60
CA GLU A 118 28.21 11.18 9.27
C GLU A 118 26.93 10.75 10.02
N VAL A 119 26.86 11.03 11.33
CA VAL A 119 25.66 10.78 12.15
C VAL A 119 24.44 11.49 11.59
N ALA A 120 24.60 12.76 11.23
CA ALA A 120 23.50 13.55 10.66
C ALA A 120 23.01 12.91 9.34
N GLY A 121 23.92 12.47 8.47
CA GLY A 121 23.60 11.80 7.24
C GLY A 121 22.84 10.47 7.45
N VAL A 122 23.32 9.64 8.39
CA VAL A 122 22.67 8.36 8.70
C VAL A 122 21.29 8.57 9.34
N LYS A 123 21.15 9.56 10.26
CA LYS A 123 19.85 9.92 10.84
C LYS A 123 18.86 10.42 9.79
N ALA A 124 19.32 11.23 8.83
CA ALA A 124 18.47 11.70 7.73
C ALA A 124 17.99 10.53 6.87
N ALA A 125 18.87 9.61 6.50
CA ALA A 125 18.51 8.40 5.73
C ALA A 125 17.53 7.51 6.51
N TYR A 126 17.75 7.34 7.81
CA TYR A 126 16.82 6.60 8.67
C TYR A 126 15.43 7.26 8.68
N ASN A 127 15.37 8.57 8.91
CA ASN A 127 14.09 9.31 9.00
C ASN A 127 13.32 9.26 7.67
N GLU A 128 14.01 9.35 6.54
CA GLU A 128 13.38 9.22 5.22
C GLU A 128 12.78 7.84 5.03
N LEU A 129 13.55 6.78 5.30
CA LEU A 129 13.06 5.41 5.16
C LEU A 129 11.94 5.09 6.16
N ALA A 130 12.05 5.56 7.41
CA ALA A 130 11.01 5.44 8.43
C ALA A 130 9.70 6.12 8.00
N SER A 131 9.80 7.33 7.43
CA SER A 131 8.64 8.05 6.90
C SER A 131 7.98 7.29 5.75
N GLN A 132 8.76 6.75 4.82
CA GLN A 132 8.25 5.91 3.71
C GLN A 132 7.58 4.63 4.24
N TYR A 133 8.22 3.94 5.18
CA TYR A 133 7.69 2.75 5.84
C TYR A 133 6.35 3.04 6.51
N ASN A 134 6.30 4.07 7.35
CA ASN A 134 5.10 4.47 8.09
C ASN A 134 3.97 4.88 7.15
N ALA A 135 4.26 5.64 6.08
CA ALA A 135 3.29 6.04 5.07
C ALA A 135 2.71 4.83 4.32
N GLN A 136 3.53 3.84 3.98
CA GLN A 136 3.07 2.60 3.38
C GLN A 136 2.28 1.75 4.37
N MET A 137 2.75 1.62 5.61
CA MET A 137 2.08 0.85 6.65
C MET A 137 0.72 1.45 7.03
N ALA A 138 0.56 2.76 7.00
CA ALA A 138 -0.71 3.44 7.24
C ALA A 138 -1.79 3.12 6.19
N LYS A 139 -1.38 2.82 4.95
CA LYS A 139 -2.29 2.39 3.87
C LYS A 139 -2.77 0.95 4.04
N PHE A 140 -2.11 0.15 4.88
CA PHE A 140 -2.41 -1.26 5.06
C PHE A 140 -3.09 -1.53 6.40
N ASN A 141 -4.37 -1.93 6.34
CA ASN A 141 -5.09 -2.48 7.49
C ASN A 141 -4.76 -3.95 7.78
N TYR A 142 -3.82 -4.55 7.05
CA TYR A 142 -3.51 -5.96 7.16
C TYR A 142 -2.42 -6.21 8.20
N ARG A 143 -2.64 -7.26 9.00
CA ARG A 143 -1.57 -7.89 9.77
C ARG A 143 -0.99 -8.97 8.88
N PHE A 144 0.28 -8.86 8.55
CA PHE A 144 0.98 -9.96 7.91
C PHE A 144 1.10 -11.11 8.91
N ALA A 145 0.34 -12.18 8.67
CA ALA A 145 0.46 -13.41 9.44
C ALA A 145 1.47 -14.31 8.71
N ASN A 146 2.48 -14.77 9.43
CA ASN A 146 3.37 -15.80 8.92
C ASN A 146 2.62 -17.13 8.92
N ALA A 147 2.55 -17.80 7.79
CA ALA A 147 1.96 -19.12 7.64
C ALA A 147 3.01 -20.13 7.19
N GLY A 148 3.09 -21.27 7.88
CA GLY A 148 4.00 -22.37 7.55
C GLY A 148 5.33 -22.35 8.28
N GLU A 149 6.24 -23.27 7.92
CA GLU A 149 7.62 -23.31 8.41
C GLU A 149 8.44 -22.20 7.74
N LEU A 150 8.74 -21.18 8.50
CA LEU A 150 9.48 -20.02 8.00
C LEU A 150 10.94 -20.10 8.44
N PRO A 151 11.87 -19.49 7.66
CA PRO A 151 13.26 -19.35 8.08
C PRO A 151 13.36 -18.66 9.44
N LYS A 152 14.42 -18.98 10.21
CA LYS A 152 14.65 -18.39 11.53
C LYS A 152 14.64 -16.87 11.47
N GLY A 153 13.77 -16.25 12.28
CA GLY A 153 13.57 -14.79 12.33
C GLY A 153 12.47 -14.25 11.39
N ALA A 154 11.90 -15.08 10.51
CA ALA A 154 10.77 -14.66 9.67
C ALA A 154 9.43 -14.65 10.43
N ASP A 155 9.39 -15.25 11.61
CA ASP A 155 8.27 -15.28 12.56
C ASP A 155 8.11 -13.97 13.35
N ARG A 156 9.14 -13.11 13.33
CA ARG A 156 9.08 -11.80 14.00
C ARG A 156 8.06 -10.91 13.32
N ALA A 157 7.11 -10.41 14.10
CA ALA A 157 6.12 -9.44 13.61
C ALA A 157 6.81 -8.16 13.13
N LEU A 158 6.37 -7.63 11.99
CA LEU A 158 6.83 -6.33 11.49
C LEU A 158 6.36 -5.20 12.42
N PRO A 159 7.23 -4.25 12.78
CA PRO A 159 6.82 -3.05 13.50
C PRO A 159 5.72 -2.30 12.74
N ARG A 160 4.76 -1.74 13.47
CA ARG A 160 3.69 -0.94 12.85
C ARG A 160 4.13 0.48 12.54
N GLU A 161 5.14 0.96 13.25
CA GLU A 161 5.64 2.31 13.13
C GLU A 161 7.12 2.37 13.56
N TYR A 162 7.90 3.18 12.88
CA TYR A 162 9.25 3.59 13.29
C TYR A 162 9.24 5.07 13.65
N ARG A 163 9.76 5.41 14.82
CA ARG A 163 9.90 6.80 15.27
C ARG A 163 11.10 7.45 14.59
N ASN A 164 10.93 8.68 14.16
CA ASN A 164 12.03 9.46 13.62
C ASN A 164 13.02 9.84 14.72
N TYR A 165 14.31 9.93 14.35
CA TYR A 165 15.29 10.63 15.17
C TYR A 165 15.01 12.13 15.13
N GLU A 166 14.95 12.75 16.31
CA GLU A 166 14.83 14.20 16.40
C GLU A 166 16.16 14.84 16.00
N VAL A 167 16.10 15.92 15.23
CA VAL A 167 17.25 16.77 14.94
C VAL A 167 17.42 17.66 16.18
N GLN A 168 18.47 17.40 16.96
CA GLN A 168 18.88 18.27 18.09
C GLN A 168 19.65 19.47 17.59
#